data_62b6c916a74df6d8a8c6feb310257364
#
_entry.id   62b6c916a74df6d8a8c6feb310257364
#
_cell.length_a   1.000
_cell.length_b   1.000
_cell.length_c   1.000
_cell.angle_alpha   90.00
_cell.angle_beta   90.00
_cell.angle_gamma   90.00
#
_symmetry.space_group_name_H-M   'P 1'
#
loop_
_entity.id
_entity.type
_entity.pdbx_description
1 polymer ?
#
loop_
_entity_poly.entity_id
_entity_poly.type
_entity_poly.pdbx_seq_one_letter_code
_entity_poly.pdbx_strand_id
1 'polypeptide(L)'
;MKTLPLSLLFAACAALSACADEGPAEVELSAGEPFEGSASSGIAFGELTARPAVVVREIIVAGSISSSVAPGFDLDNRVSNATDREACGKKDFTSPEGTTGIDNQLGAVWASVYDLAGVPVEGLVRAAVNDGKLALVVELDGLDDPWNDDNVTLRLFRGYNEKPIIGTTGVMQGGQTFEVRPGAPVIVAENASIVDGRLRLSADDYYLELELLAEAFAINVINMVFELQYQEDGTWNGYLGCGVSVAEISDIARTYAESESRIIIPLLPNIADLRPGSDNKCTYVSAVLELKGIDAFVAR
;
A
#
# COMPACT_ATOMS: atom_id res chain seq x y z
N MET A 1 1.84 31.48 11.03
CA MET A 1 1.56 30.20 10.39
C MET A 1 0.13 29.84 10.74
N LYS A 2 -0.78 29.81 9.76
CA LYS A 2 -2.18 29.49 10.00
C LYS A 2 -2.35 28.00 9.88
N THR A 3 -2.58 27.32 10.99
CA THR A 3 -2.95 25.90 11.05
C THR A 3 -4.32 25.74 10.40
N LEU A 4 -4.41 25.02 9.29
CA LEU A 4 -5.70 24.56 8.77
C LEU A 4 -6.11 23.34 9.61
N PRO A 5 -7.31 23.34 10.20
CA PRO A 5 -7.81 22.13 10.87
C PRO A 5 -8.00 21.03 9.81
N LEU A 6 -7.74 19.78 10.19
CA LEU A 6 -7.88 18.60 9.32
C LEU A 6 -9.25 18.51 8.65
N SER A 7 -10.28 19.01 9.30
CA SER A 7 -11.64 19.20 8.75
C SER A 7 -11.70 20.11 7.52
N LEU A 8 -10.77 21.06 7.38
CA LEU A 8 -10.67 21.92 6.18
C LEU A 8 -9.86 21.25 5.06
N LEU A 9 -8.92 20.40 5.38
CA LEU A 9 -8.22 19.58 4.38
C LEU A 9 -9.18 18.61 3.68
N PHE A 10 -10.16 18.06 4.42
CA PHE A 10 -11.19 17.17 3.86
C PHE A 10 -12.27 17.93 3.07
N ALA A 11 -12.60 19.19 3.44
CA ALA A 11 -13.53 20.04 2.71
C ALA A 11 -12.97 20.49 1.35
N ALA A 12 -11.64 20.58 1.20
CA ALA A 12 -11.02 20.96 -0.08
C ALA A 12 -11.18 19.87 -1.15
N CYS A 13 -11.27 18.59 -0.77
CA CYS A 13 -11.61 17.51 -1.71
C CYS A 13 -13.09 17.51 -2.14
N ALA A 14 -14.00 18.06 -1.33
CA ALA A 14 -15.43 18.15 -1.65
C ALA A 14 -15.78 19.41 -2.46
N ALA A 15 -14.96 20.47 -2.40
CA ALA A 15 -15.22 21.75 -3.06
C ALA A 15 -14.81 21.81 -4.54
N LEU A 16 -14.10 20.81 -5.05
CA LEU A 16 -13.72 20.71 -6.47
C LEU A 16 -14.80 20.07 -7.37
N SER A 17 -15.96 19.70 -6.80
CA SER A 17 -17.10 19.17 -7.55
C SER A 17 -18.16 20.22 -7.93
N ALA A 18 -17.94 21.50 -7.64
CA ALA A 18 -18.96 22.53 -7.81
C ALA A 18 -18.49 23.70 -8.70
N CYS A 19 -17.89 23.41 -9.86
CA CYS A 19 -17.73 24.40 -10.94
C CYS A 19 -17.58 23.70 -12.27
N ALA A 20 -18.67 23.22 -12.85
CA ALA A 20 -18.79 22.99 -14.29
C ALA A 20 -20.27 22.89 -14.64
N ASP A 21 -20.93 24.04 -14.69
CA ASP A 21 -22.18 24.19 -15.42
C ASP A 21 -21.93 25.28 -16.47
N GLU A 22 -21.25 24.91 -17.54
CA GLU A 22 -21.34 25.59 -18.83
C GLU A 22 -21.75 24.55 -19.86
N GLY A 23 -22.94 24.74 -20.44
CA GLY A 23 -23.59 23.87 -21.38
C GLY A 23 -22.73 23.60 -22.64
N PRO A 24 -23.08 22.54 -23.39
CA PRO A 24 -22.28 22.11 -24.54
C PRO A 24 -22.35 23.17 -25.64
N ALA A 25 -21.16 23.71 -26.00
CA ALA A 25 -21.00 24.43 -27.25
C ALA A 25 -21.18 23.42 -28.40
N GLU A 26 -22.15 23.65 -29.23
CA GLU A 26 -22.30 22.90 -30.51
C GLU A 26 -21.04 23.14 -31.35
N VAL A 27 -20.26 22.08 -31.54
CA VAL A 27 -19.16 22.04 -32.49
C VAL A 27 -19.75 21.54 -33.84
N GLU A 28 -19.93 22.45 -34.80
CA GLU A 28 -20.19 22.06 -36.17
C GLU A 28 -19.02 21.21 -36.70
N LEU A 29 -19.28 19.92 -36.93
CA LEU A 29 -18.36 19.03 -37.64
C LEU A 29 -18.34 19.40 -39.13
N SER A 30 -17.37 20.20 -39.51
CA SER A 30 -17.00 20.37 -40.93
C SER A 30 -16.45 19.04 -41.44
N ALA A 31 -17.06 18.51 -42.52
CA ALA A 31 -16.58 17.34 -43.24
C ALA A 31 -15.20 17.66 -43.87
N GLY A 32 -14.15 17.22 -43.18
CA GLY A 32 -12.77 17.29 -43.66
C GLY A 32 -12.54 16.27 -44.79
N GLU A 33 -11.83 16.70 -45.81
CA GLU A 33 -11.39 15.88 -46.93
C GLU A 33 -10.56 14.65 -46.50
N PRO A 34 -10.55 13.55 -47.26
CA PRO A 34 -9.81 12.36 -46.93
C PRO A 34 -8.30 12.65 -46.88
N PHE A 35 -7.67 12.37 -45.74
CA PHE A 35 -6.24 12.48 -45.52
C PHE A 35 -5.51 11.42 -46.35
N GLU A 36 -4.89 11.81 -47.48
CA GLU A 36 -3.93 10.94 -48.16
C GLU A 36 -2.65 10.86 -47.35
N GLY A 37 -2.55 9.82 -46.50
CA GLY A 37 -1.38 9.52 -45.69
C GLY A 37 -0.20 9.12 -46.56
N SER A 38 0.74 10.05 -46.75
CA SER A 38 2.11 9.72 -47.16
C SER A 38 2.69 8.69 -46.20
N ALA A 39 3.23 7.59 -46.73
CA ALA A 39 3.91 6.56 -45.98
C ALA A 39 5.09 7.18 -45.23
N SER A 40 4.89 7.49 -43.97
CA SER A 40 5.90 7.94 -43.04
C SER A 40 6.81 6.75 -42.70
N SER A 41 8.12 6.95 -42.91
CA SER A 41 9.19 6.11 -42.45
C SER A 41 8.89 5.56 -41.06
N GLY A 42 8.81 4.21 -40.95
CA GLY A 42 8.54 3.55 -39.69
C GLY A 42 9.52 3.99 -38.62
N ILE A 43 9.02 4.67 -37.64
CA ILE A 43 9.68 4.73 -36.31
C ILE A 43 9.65 3.29 -35.84
N ALA A 44 10.81 2.63 -35.81
CA ALA A 44 10.95 1.38 -35.11
C ALA A 44 10.61 1.68 -33.64
N PHE A 45 9.40 1.35 -33.24
CA PHE A 45 9.08 1.18 -31.82
C PHE A 45 10.03 0.07 -31.36
N GLY A 46 11.10 0.45 -30.62
CA GLY A 46 11.85 -0.53 -29.88
C GLY A 46 10.84 -1.37 -29.10
N GLU A 47 10.99 -2.68 -29.12
CA GLU A 47 10.12 -3.57 -28.36
C GLU A 47 10.07 -3.07 -26.92
N LEU A 48 9.02 -2.35 -26.58
CA LEU A 48 8.61 -2.13 -25.20
C LEU A 48 8.18 -3.50 -24.70
N THR A 49 9.13 -4.27 -24.18
CA THR A 49 8.85 -5.53 -23.50
C THR A 49 8.16 -5.19 -22.19
N ALA A 50 6.83 -5.08 -22.26
CA ALA A 50 6.00 -4.97 -21.07
C ALA A 50 6.17 -6.27 -20.26
N ARG A 51 6.65 -6.16 -19.01
CA ARG A 51 6.84 -7.30 -18.12
C ARG A 51 5.60 -7.50 -17.26
N PRO A 52 5.17 -8.75 -17.05
CA PRO A 52 4.03 -9.04 -16.19
C PRO A 52 4.29 -8.53 -14.77
N ALA A 53 3.26 -7.99 -14.17
CA ALA A 53 3.32 -7.45 -12.82
C ALA A 53 1.94 -7.54 -12.13
N VAL A 54 1.94 -7.34 -10.83
CA VAL A 54 0.74 -7.12 -10.03
C VAL A 54 0.80 -5.71 -9.48
N VAL A 55 -0.26 -4.92 -9.68
CA VAL A 55 -0.45 -3.65 -8.99
C VAL A 55 -1.45 -3.80 -7.87
N VAL A 56 -1.11 -3.30 -6.68
CA VAL A 56 -2.03 -3.26 -5.55
C VAL A 56 -3.04 -2.14 -5.77
N ARG A 57 -4.30 -2.50 -5.92
CA ARG A 57 -5.42 -1.57 -6.17
C ARG A 57 -6.23 -1.21 -4.93
N GLU A 58 -6.09 -2.00 -3.85
CA GLU A 58 -6.79 -1.76 -2.59
C GLU A 58 -5.87 -2.09 -1.43
N ILE A 59 -5.82 -1.18 -0.46
CA ILE A 59 -5.01 -1.29 0.76
C ILE A 59 -5.91 -0.93 1.93
N ILE A 60 -6.07 -1.84 2.89
CA ILE A 60 -6.91 -1.69 4.07
C ILE A 60 -6.12 -2.11 5.30
N VAL A 61 -6.26 -1.40 6.42
CA VAL A 61 -5.65 -1.87 7.68
C VAL A 61 -6.36 -3.13 8.14
N ALA A 62 -5.61 -4.21 8.30
CA ALA A 62 -6.15 -5.49 8.72
C ALA A 62 -6.40 -5.48 10.24
N GLY A 63 -7.66 -5.29 10.63
CA GLY A 63 -8.08 -5.32 12.03
C GLY A 63 -7.98 -6.72 12.66
N SER A 64 -7.89 -6.79 13.98
CA SER A 64 -8.02 -8.07 14.68
C SER A 64 -9.44 -8.60 14.59
N ILE A 65 -9.56 -9.92 14.41
CA ILE A 65 -10.86 -10.64 14.36
C ILE A 65 -11.42 -10.82 15.78
N SER A 66 -10.52 -11.02 16.74
CA SER A 66 -10.86 -11.12 18.17
C SER A 66 -9.68 -10.68 19.04
N SER A 67 -9.82 -10.73 20.34
CA SER A 67 -8.74 -10.41 21.28
C SER A 67 -7.51 -11.34 21.20
N SER A 68 -7.59 -12.42 20.45
CA SER A 68 -6.51 -13.41 20.31
C SER A 68 -6.28 -13.89 18.87
N VAL A 69 -7.07 -13.43 17.91
CA VAL A 69 -6.95 -13.81 16.50
C VAL A 69 -6.85 -12.58 15.62
N ALA A 70 -5.79 -12.52 14.83
CA ALA A 70 -5.58 -11.46 13.84
C ALA A 70 -4.87 -12.03 12.60
N PRO A 71 -5.11 -11.51 11.41
CA PRO A 71 -4.27 -11.78 10.24
C PRO A 71 -2.90 -11.13 10.42
N GLY A 72 -1.87 -11.67 9.78
CA GLY A 72 -0.53 -11.11 9.79
C GLY A 72 0.58 -12.14 9.81
N PHE A 73 1.73 -11.71 10.29
CA PHE A 73 2.97 -12.47 10.28
C PHE A 73 3.66 -12.39 11.64
N ASP A 74 4.50 -13.38 11.92
CA ASP A 74 5.50 -13.31 12.97
C ASP A 74 6.66 -12.43 12.44
N LEU A 75 6.70 -11.18 12.89
CA LEU A 75 7.64 -10.17 12.40
C LEU A 75 8.96 -10.16 13.19
N ASP A 76 8.96 -10.68 14.41
CA ASP A 76 10.13 -10.72 15.27
C ASP A 76 10.71 -12.13 15.48
N ASN A 77 10.10 -13.13 14.83
CA ASN A 77 10.42 -14.56 14.91
C ASN A 77 10.29 -15.12 16.35
N ARG A 78 9.23 -14.70 17.06
CA ARG A 78 8.98 -15.09 18.46
C ARG A 78 7.51 -15.34 18.69
N VAL A 79 7.21 -16.10 19.73
CA VAL A 79 5.85 -16.22 20.26
C VAL A 79 5.83 -15.58 21.64
N SER A 80 5.28 -14.40 21.73
CA SER A 80 5.34 -13.54 22.91
C SER A 80 4.06 -13.55 23.73
N ASN A 81 4.18 -13.24 24.99
CA ASN A 81 3.07 -13.12 25.91
C ASN A 81 3.18 -11.83 26.76
N ALA A 82 2.14 -11.51 27.52
CA ALA A 82 2.08 -10.27 28.30
C ALA A 82 3.19 -10.09 29.36
N THR A 83 4.01 -11.13 29.62
CA THR A 83 5.14 -11.06 30.55
C THR A 83 6.48 -10.99 29.84
N ASP A 84 6.50 -11.11 28.53
CA ASP A 84 7.71 -11.04 27.71
C ASP A 84 8.19 -9.59 27.60
N ARG A 85 9.37 -9.32 28.17
CA ARG A 85 9.95 -7.98 28.16
C ARG A 85 10.54 -7.58 26.82
N GLU A 86 10.93 -8.54 26.00
CA GLU A 86 11.51 -8.27 24.68
C GLU A 86 10.41 -7.93 23.65
N ALA A 87 9.16 -8.35 23.92
CA ALA A 87 7.96 -7.86 23.20
C ALA A 87 7.24 -6.75 24.00
N CYS A 88 7.93 -6.10 24.95
CA CYS A 88 7.42 -5.00 25.75
C CYS A 88 6.11 -5.31 26.49
N GLY A 89 5.90 -6.57 26.87
CA GLY A 89 4.70 -7.04 27.53
C GLY A 89 3.48 -7.11 26.63
N LYS A 90 3.68 -7.20 25.32
CA LYS A 90 2.59 -7.44 24.35
C LYS A 90 2.44 -8.93 24.09
N LYS A 91 1.20 -9.34 23.93
CA LYS A 91 0.87 -10.70 23.56
C LYS A 91 0.59 -10.74 22.07
N ASP A 92 1.17 -11.72 21.39
CA ASP A 92 0.90 -12.00 20.01
C ASP A 92 -0.47 -12.61 19.79
N PHE A 93 -0.91 -12.54 18.54
CA PHE A 93 -2.12 -13.15 18.06
C PHE A 93 -1.83 -14.54 17.49
N THR A 94 -2.90 -15.26 17.21
CA THR A 94 -2.90 -16.46 16.36
C THR A 94 -3.55 -16.09 15.04
N SER A 95 -3.01 -16.53 13.92
CA SER A 95 -3.65 -16.31 12.62
C SER A 95 -4.97 -17.07 12.52
N PRO A 96 -5.87 -16.72 11.58
CA PRO A 96 -7.08 -17.49 11.32
C PRO A 96 -6.81 -18.97 10.99
N GLU A 97 -5.65 -19.28 10.42
CA GLU A 97 -5.20 -20.62 10.05
C GLU A 97 -4.52 -21.37 11.22
N GLY A 98 -4.35 -20.72 12.37
CA GLY A 98 -3.80 -21.32 13.58
C GLY A 98 -2.30 -21.13 13.82
N THR A 99 -1.62 -20.32 13.01
CA THR A 99 -0.21 -19.94 13.25
C THR A 99 -0.12 -18.99 14.44
N THR A 100 0.74 -19.30 15.40
CA THR A 100 1.03 -18.44 16.59
C THR A 100 2.15 -17.45 16.30
N GLY A 101 2.30 -16.43 17.15
CA GLY A 101 3.36 -15.42 17.01
C GLY A 101 3.00 -14.30 16.04
N ILE A 102 1.73 -14.05 15.80
CA ILE A 102 1.31 -13.00 14.87
C ILE A 102 1.38 -11.63 15.51
N ASP A 103 2.16 -10.75 14.90
CA ASP A 103 2.31 -9.35 15.29
C ASP A 103 1.33 -8.47 14.50
N ASN A 104 0.34 -7.89 15.19
CA ASN A 104 -0.61 -6.94 14.61
C ASN A 104 -1.24 -6.05 15.68
N GLN A 105 -0.43 -5.33 16.44
CA GLN A 105 -0.92 -4.50 17.54
C GLN A 105 -1.69 -3.27 17.05
N LEU A 106 -1.35 -2.71 15.88
CA LEU A 106 -2.15 -1.64 15.29
C LEU A 106 -3.55 -2.14 14.95
N GLY A 107 -3.68 -3.33 14.36
CA GLY A 107 -4.96 -3.93 14.03
C GLY A 107 -5.85 -4.17 15.25
N ALA A 108 -5.26 -4.44 16.42
CA ALA A 108 -5.99 -4.62 17.67
C ALA A 108 -6.74 -3.37 18.14
N VAL A 109 -6.22 -2.18 17.83
CA VAL A 109 -6.81 -0.90 18.25
C VAL A 109 -7.45 -0.13 17.09
N TRP A 110 -7.33 -0.62 15.85
CA TRP A 110 -7.70 0.12 14.65
C TRP A 110 -9.14 0.60 14.65
N ALA A 111 -10.10 -0.23 15.00
CA ALA A 111 -11.51 0.15 15.07
C ALA A 111 -11.71 1.34 16.03
N SER A 112 -11.06 1.33 17.20
CA SER A 112 -11.14 2.42 18.18
C SER A 112 -10.46 3.69 17.68
N VAL A 113 -9.33 3.58 17.00
CA VAL A 113 -8.62 4.72 16.39
C VAL A 113 -9.45 5.32 15.28
N TYR A 114 -10.05 4.50 14.42
CA TYR A 114 -10.92 4.93 13.35
C TYR A 114 -12.14 5.71 13.87
N ASP A 115 -12.83 5.18 14.89
CA ASP A 115 -13.99 5.83 15.50
C ASP A 115 -13.63 7.16 16.19
N LEU A 116 -12.47 7.23 16.83
CA LEU A 116 -12.00 8.43 17.53
C LEU A 116 -11.49 9.51 16.56
N ALA A 117 -10.82 9.12 15.50
CA ALA A 117 -10.28 10.05 14.52
C ALA A 117 -11.35 10.66 13.62
N GLY A 118 -12.49 9.96 13.41
CA GLY A 118 -13.56 10.40 12.54
C GLY A 118 -13.14 10.60 11.07
N VAL A 119 -11.98 10.05 10.69
CA VAL A 119 -11.33 10.27 9.39
C VAL A 119 -11.41 8.97 8.60
N PRO A 120 -11.98 8.98 7.39
CA PRO A 120 -11.99 7.80 6.52
C PRO A 120 -10.60 7.55 5.91
N VAL A 121 -9.63 7.09 6.72
CA VAL A 121 -8.24 6.82 6.29
C VAL A 121 -8.20 5.93 5.06
N GLU A 122 -9.05 4.90 5.02
CA GLU A 122 -9.16 4.00 3.86
C GLU A 122 -9.62 4.74 2.59
N GLY A 123 -10.49 5.75 2.73
CA GLY A 123 -10.91 6.60 1.61
C GLY A 123 -9.75 7.42 1.06
N LEU A 124 -8.86 7.92 1.92
CA LEU A 124 -7.67 8.67 1.52
C LEU A 124 -6.64 7.76 0.82
N VAL A 125 -6.40 6.58 1.39
CA VAL A 125 -5.50 5.58 0.79
C VAL A 125 -6.04 5.17 -0.57
N ARG A 126 -7.34 4.89 -0.69
CA ARG A 126 -7.99 4.56 -1.97
C ARG A 126 -7.85 5.70 -2.99
N ALA A 127 -8.05 6.94 -2.58
CA ALA A 127 -7.85 8.08 -3.46
C ALA A 127 -6.40 8.16 -3.95
N ALA A 128 -5.42 8.00 -3.07
CA ALA A 128 -4.00 8.01 -3.45
C ALA A 128 -3.62 6.85 -4.40
N VAL A 129 -4.20 5.66 -4.21
CA VAL A 129 -4.05 4.52 -5.13
C VAL A 129 -4.67 4.85 -6.48
N ASN A 130 -5.90 5.34 -6.51
CA ASN A 130 -6.61 5.69 -7.75
C ASN A 130 -5.97 6.85 -8.51
N ASP A 131 -5.31 7.77 -7.82
CA ASP A 131 -4.56 8.88 -8.41
C ASP A 131 -3.15 8.47 -8.89
N GLY A 132 -2.75 7.20 -8.75
CA GLY A 132 -1.42 6.70 -9.08
C GLY A 132 -0.30 7.19 -8.14
N LYS A 133 -0.66 7.86 -7.05
CA LYS A 133 0.30 8.40 -6.07
C LYS A 133 0.82 7.34 -5.11
N LEU A 134 0.04 6.27 -4.90
CA LEU A 134 0.39 5.13 -4.06
C LEU A 134 0.17 3.84 -4.84
N ALA A 135 1.04 3.57 -5.82
CA ALA A 135 1.01 2.34 -6.58
C ALA A 135 2.13 1.41 -6.09
N LEU A 136 1.79 0.37 -5.33
CA LEU A 136 2.70 -0.72 -5.03
C LEU A 136 2.63 -1.73 -6.19
N VAL A 137 3.77 -2.01 -6.80
CA VAL A 137 3.87 -2.89 -7.97
C VAL A 137 4.87 -4.00 -7.68
N VAL A 138 4.47 -5.23 -7.96
CA VAL A 138 5.35 -6.41 -7.96
C VAL A 138 5.54 -6.84 -9.40
N GLU A 139 6.73 -6.64 -9.95
CA GLU A 139 7.13 -7.20 -11.24
C GLU A 139 7.45 -8.67 -11.07
N LEU A 140 6.97 -9.50 -12.00
CA LEU A 140 7.10 -10.96 -12.02
C LEU A 140 7.96 -11.35 -13.24
N ASP A 141 9.27 -11.15 -13.14
CA ASP A 141 10.19 -11.37 -14.26
C ASP A 141 10.52 -12.85 -14.39
N GLY A 142 10.21 -13.42 -15.55
CA GLY A 142 10.37 -14.85 -15.85
C GLY A 142 9.17 -15.72 -15.42
N LEU A 143 8.05 -15.13 -15.03
CA LEU A 143 6.85 -15.88 -14.64
C LEU A 143 6.32 -16.72 -15.80
N ASP A 144 6.25 -18.04 -15.59
CA ASP A 144 5.67 -19.01 -16.52
C ASP A 144 4.28 -19.47 -16.07
N ASP A 145 4.06 -19.68 -14.77
CA ASP A 145 2.78 -20.10 -14.18
C ASP A 145 2.51 -19.37 -12.85
N PRO A 146 1.42 -18.60 -12.74
CA PRO A 146 1.08 -17.89 -11.49
C PRO A 146 0.70 -18.79 -10.32
N TRP A 147 0.43 -20.08 -10.57
CA TRP A 147 0.17 -21.05 -9.52
C TRP A 147 1.44 -21.70 -8.99
N ASN A 148 2.34 -22.09 -9.89
CA ASN A 148 3.56 -22.80 -9.51
C ASN A 148 4.70 -22.42 -10.44
N ASP A 149 5.67 -21.70 -9.90
CA ASP A 149 6.89 -21.31 -10.60
C ASP A 149 8.06 -21.41 -9.62
N ASP A 150 9.14 -22.07 -10.01
CA ASP A 150 10.30 -22.30 -9.14
C ASP A 150 11.48 -21.36 -9.42
N ASN A 151 11.33 -20.44 -10.39
CA ASN A 151 12.43 -19.56 -10.80
C ASN A 151 11.95 -18.20 -11.32
N VAL A 152 11.22 -17.46 -10.51
CA VAL A 152 10.77 -16.11 -10.83
C VAL A 152 11.61 -15.06 -10.10
N THR A 153 11.91 -13.93 -10.74
CA THR A 153 12.47 -12.78 -10.06
C THR A 153 11.36 -11.82 -9.69
N LEU A 154 11.13 -11.63 -8.40
CA LEU A 154 10.15 -10.71 -7.87
C LEU A 154 10.80 -9.36 -7.57
N ARG A 155 10.20 -8.26 -8.02
CA ARG A 155 10.65 -6.90 -7.68
C ARG A 155 9.48 -6.07 -7.18
N LEU A 156 9.51 -5.72 -5.89
CA LEU A 156 8.54 -4.82 -5.28
C LEU A 156 9.09 -3.40 -5.29
N PHE A 157 8.31 -2.47 -5.82
CA PHE A 157 8.65 -1.06 -5.87
C PHE A 157 7.41 -0.17 -5.91
N ARG A 158 7.63 1.14 -5.73
CA ARG A 158 6.63 2.14 -6.01
C ARG A 158 6.56 2.42 -7.51
N GLY A 159 5.45 2.07 -8.11
CA GLY A 159 5.14 2.36 -9.50
C GLY A 159 4.66 3.79 -9.69
N TYR A 160 4.63 4.21 -10.94
CA TYR A 160 4.11 5.49 -11.39
C TYR A 160 3.19 5.29 -12.60
N ASN A 161 2.01 5.91 -12.54
CA ASN A 161 1.12 6.08 -13.67
C ASN A 161 0.36 7.39 -13.44
N GLU A 162 0.53 8.36 -14.32
CA GLU A 162 -0.07 9.70 -14.16
C GLU A 162 -1.59 9.67 -14.07
N LYS A 163 -2.23 8.70 -14.73
CA LYS A 163 -3.68 8.65 -14.82
C LYS A 163 -4.18 7.21 -14.92
N PRO A 164 -4.20 6.48 -13.80
CA PRO A 164 -4.75 5.13 -13.79
C PRO A 164 -6.21 5.11 -14.27
N ILE A 165 -6.58 4.08 -15.01
CA ILE A 165 -7.95 3.89 -15.45
C ILE A 165 -8.77 3.31 -14.31
N ILE A 166 -9.79 4.05 -13.88
CA ILE A 166 -10.68 3.66 -12.80
C ILE A 166 -12.00 3.16 -13.39
N GLY A 167 -12.44 2.01 -12.93
CA GLY A 167 -13.70 1.41 -13.35
C GLY A 167 -14.92 2.14 -12.76
N THR A 168 -16.11 1.79 -13.25
CA THR A 168 -17.39 2.33 -12.75
C THR A 168 -17.67 1.99 -11.30
N THR A 169 -16.95 1.03 -10.72
CA THR A 169 -17.00 0.66 -9.31
C THR A 169 -16.10 1.52 -8.43
N GLY A 170 -15.35 2.49 -9.01
CA GLY A 170 -14.45 3.37 -8.28
C GLY A 170 -13.12 2.71 -7.88
N VAL A 171 -12.76 1.59 -8.51
CA VAL A 171 -11.47 0.90 -8.29
C VAL A 171 -10.67 0.80 -9.59
N MET A 172 -9.35 0.74 -9.45
CA MET A 172 -8.41 0.62 -10.56
C MET A 172 -8.67 -0.66 -11.38
N GLN A 173 -8.64 -0.54 -12.71
CA GLN A 173 -8.77 -1.66 -13.63
C GLN A 173 -7.43 -2.34 -13.88
N GLY A 174 -7.45 -3.64 -14.18
CA GLY A 174 -6.27 -4.42 -14.57
C GLY A 174 -5.75 -4.13 -15.97
N GLY A 175 -4.60 -4.74 -16.30
CA GLY A 175 -3.98 -4.67 -17.62
C GLY A 175 -3.33 -3.33 -17.97
N GLN A 176 -3.11 -2.46 -16.98
CA GLN A 176 -2.45 -1.16 -17.15
C GLN A 176 -0.93 -1.28 -17.01
N THR A 177 -0.23 -0.33 -17.64
CA THR A 177 1.23 -0.25 -17.56
C THR A 177 1.65 0.79 -16.53
N PHE A 178 2.62 0.42 -15.70
CA PHE A 178 3.26 1.28 -14.72
C PHE A 178 4.74 1.42 -15.03
N GLU A 179 5.30 2.58 -14.77
CA GLU A 179 6.74 2.81 -14.79
C GLU A 179 7.30 2.69 -13.37
N VAL A 180 8.59 2.38 -13.26
CA VAL A 180 9.29 2.45 -11.97
C VAL A 180 9.47 3.93 -11.61
N ARG A 181 8.99 4.36 -10.44
CA ARG A 181 9.21 5.74 -10.00
C ARG A 181 10.70 6.01 -9.84
N PRO A 182 11.25 7.07 -10.49
CA PRO A 182 12.68 7.39 -10.39
C PRO A 182 13.12 7.58 -8.94
N GLY A 183 14.20 6.87 -8.54
CA GLY A 183 14.73 6.93 -7.17
C GLY A 183 13.96 6.10 -6.13
N ALA A 184 12.86 5.45 -6.49
CA ALA A 184 12.17 4.56 -5.56
C ALA A 184 13.05 3.36 -5.19
N PRO A 185 13.13 2.99 -3.91
CA PRO A 185 13.79 1.77 -3.51
C PRO A 185 13.07 0.55 -4.08
N VAL A 186 13.86 -0.48 -4.47
CA VAL A 186 13.36 -1.73 -5.03
C VAL A 186 13.78 -2.88 -4.14
N ILE A 187 12.83 -3.70 -3.70
CA ILE A 187 13.13 -4.98 -3.07
C ILE A 187 13.17 -6.03 -4.17
N VAL A 188 14.23 -6.82 -4.19
CA VAL A 188 14.44 -7.86 -5.19
C VAL A 188 14.59 -9.21 -4.49
N ALA A 189 13.81 -10.20 -4.93
CA ALA A 189 14.00 -11.60 -4.60
C ALA A 189 14.28 -12.35 -5.90
N GLU A 190 15.56 -12.69 -6.10
CA GLU A 190 15.99 -13.52 -7.23
C GLU A 190 15.76 -15.01 -6.92
N ASN A 191 15.45 -15.80 -7.95
CA ASN A 191 15.15 -17.24 -7.82
C ASN A 191 14.07 -17.52 -6.76
N ALA A 192 13.08 -16.65 -6.69
CA ALA A 192 11.92 -16.85 -5.83
C ALA A 192 11.04 -17.96 -6.43
N SER A 193 10.20 -18.56 -5.59
CA SER A 193 9.20 -19.53 -6.02
C SER A 193 7.79 -19.03 -5.71
N ILE A 194 6.89 -19.37 -6.60
CA ILE A 194 5.44 -19.28 -6.36
C ILE A 194 4.97 -20.71 -6.12
N VAL A 195 4.32 -20.95 -5.00
CA VAL A 195 3.83 -22.28 -4.62
C VAL A 195 2.34 -22.17 -4.29
N ASP A 196 1.53 -22.96 -4.98
CA ASP A 196 0.07 -22.92 -4.85
C ASP A 196 -0.51 -21.50 -5.00
N GLY A 197 0.06 -20.71 -5.92
CA GLY A 197 -0.31 -19.33 -6.19
C GLY A 197 0.23 -18.30 -5.18
N ARG A 198 1.04 -18.70 -4.21
CA ARG A 198 1.56 -17.81 -3.15
C ARG A 198 2.95 -17.32 -3.49
N LEU A 199 3.09 -16.00 -3.60
CA LEU A 199 4.38 -15.31 -3.67
C LEU A 199 4.66 -14.59 -2.35
N ARG A 200 5.95 -14.53 -1.95
CA ARG A 200 6.38 -13.86 -0.72
C ARG A 200 7.70 -13.12 -0.93
N LEU A 201 7.75 -11.91 -0.38
CA LEU A 201 8.93 -11.06 -0.31
C LEU A 201 9.12 -10.61 1.14
N SER A 202 10.36 -10.43 1.57
CA SER A 202 10.67 -9.86 2.88
C SER A 202 11.85 -8.90 2.80
N ALA A 203 11.89 -7.93 3.70
CA ALA A 203 12.99 -7.01 3.86
C ALA A 203 13.14 -6.62 5.34
N ASP A 204 14.37 -6.56 5.84
CA ASP A 204 14.64 -6.20 7.24
C ASP A 204 14.31 -4.72 7.50
N ASP A 205 14.72 -3.85 6.60
CA ASP A 205 14.41 -2.42 6.63
C ASP A 205 14.00 -1.96 5.21
N TYR A 206 12.95 -1.19 5.12
CA TYR A 206 12.47 -0.63 3.86
C TYR A 206 12.01 0.81 4.03
N TYR A 207 12.45 1.66 3.12
CA TYR A 207 12.06 3.06 3.07
C TYR A 207 10.88 3.25 2.12
N LEU A 208 9.71 3.51 2.68
CA LEU A 208 8.48 3.70 1.95
C LEU A 208 8.17 5.19 1.81
N GLU A 209 8.26 5.71 0.60
CA GLU A 209 7.75 7.04 0.28
C GLU A 209 6.25 6.98 0.03
N LEU A 210 5.52 7.81 0.75
CA LEU A 210 4.08 7.96 0.61
C LEU A 210 3.76 9.38 0.15
N GLU A 211 2.78 9.51 -0.73
CA GLU A 211 2.23 10.80 -1.13
C GLU A 211 0.72 10.78 -0.91
N LEU A 212 0.31 11.43 0.17
CA LEU A 212 -1.09 11.56 0.54
C LEU A 212 -1.44 13.04 0.59
N LEU A 213 -2.57 13.44 0.03
CA LEU A 213 -3.08 14.82 0.07
C LEU A 213 -2.08 15.88 -0.46
N ALA A 214 -1.32 15.56 -1.49
CA ALA A 214 -0.27 16.40 -2.09
C ALA A 214 0.95 16.67 -1.19
N GLU A 215 1.07 15.96 -0.08
CA GLU A 215 2.25 15.98 0.79
C GLU A 215 3.01 14.66 0.66
N ALA A 216 4.30 14.76 0.41
CA ALA A 216 5.19 13.62 0.37
C ALA A 216 5.83 13.44 1.75
N PHE A 217 5.75 12.24 2.30
CA PHE A 217 6.46 11.84 3.50
C PHE A 217 7.01 10.43 3.33
N ALA A 218 7.97 10.11 4.15
CA ALA A 218 8.61 8.82 4.10
C ALA A 218 8.55 8.16 5.47
N ILE A 219 8.38 6.85 5.46
CA ILE A 219 8.35 6.02 6.65
C ILE A 219 9.36 4.90 6.49
N ASN A 220 10.23 4.75 7.48
CA ASN A 220 11.06 3.55 7.59
C ASN A 220 10.24 2.46 8.26
N VAL A 221 10.05 1.37 7.55
CA VAL A 221 9.41 0.16 8.07
C VAL A 221 10.46 -0.92 8.28
N ILE A 222 10.26 -1.73 9.30
CA ILE A 222 11.16 -2.81 9.68
C ILE A 222 10.46 -4.17 9.56
N ASN A 223 11.26 -5.22 9.38
CA ASN A 223 10.80 -6.62 9.35
C ASN A 223 9.61 -6.79 8.39
N MET A 224 9.68 -6.15 7.22
CA MET A 224 8.59 -6.16 6.27
C MET A 224 8.42 -7.55 5.65
N VAL A 225 7.18 -8.03 5.64
CA VAL A 225 6.75 -9.23 4.92
C VAL A 225 5.60 -8.83 4.00
N PHE A 226 5.77 -9.11 2.73
CA PHE A 226 4.77 -8.92 1.68
C PHE A 226 4.40 -10.28 1.09
N GLU A 227 3.14 -10.65 1.14
CA GLU A 227 2.64 -11.91 0.62
C GLU A 227 1.36 -11.68 -0.19
N LEU A 228 1.29 -12.26 -1.38
CA LEU A 228 0.08 -12.32 -2.19
C LEU A 228 -0.22 -13.74 -2.59
N GLN A 229 -1.51 -14.06 -2.67
CA GLN A 229 -2.07 -15.32 -3.12
C GLN A 229 -2.86 -15.08 -4.40
N TYR A 230 -2.48 -15.74 -5.49
CA TYR A 230 -3.24 -15.76 -6.74
C TYR A 230 -4.61 -16.43 -6.54
N GLN A 231 -5.63 -15.90 -7.20
CA GLN A 231 -7.01 -16.38 -7.09
C GLN A 231 -7.49 -16.93 -8.44
N GLU A 232 -8.50 -17.78 -8.42
CA GLU A 232 -9.10 -18.35 -9.64
C GLU A 232 -9.69 -17.32 -10.59
N ASP A 233 -10.06 -16.13 -10.09
CA ASP A 233 -10.58 -15.02 -10.90
C ASP A 233 -9.49 -14.13 -11.51
N GLY A 234 -8.22 -14.49 -11.36
CA GLY A 234 -7.07 -13.74 -11.85
C GLY A 234 -6.65 -12.57 -10.96
N THR A 235 -7.25 -12.40 -9.79
CA THR A 235 -6.84 -11.38 -8.81
C THR A 235 -5.79 -11.92 -7.85
N TRP A 236 -5.20 -11.03 -7.05
CA TRP A 236 -4.24 -11.35 -6.01
C TRP A 236 -4.71 -10.78 -4.68
N ASN A 237 -4.79 -11.60 -3.65
CA ASN A 237 -5.16 -11.16 -2.31
C ASN A 237 -4.06 -11.50 -1.33
N GLY A 238 -3.81 -10.66 -0.34
CA GLY A 238 -2.77 -10.96 0.63
C GLY A 238 -2.57 -9.89 1.66
N TYR A 239 -1.36 -9.88 2.22
CA TYR A 239 -1.03 -8.99 3.33
C TYR A 239 0.37 -8.40 3.18
N LEU A 240 0.54 -7.19 3.72
CA LEU A 240 1.81 -6.59 4.03
C LEU A 240 1.87 -6.38 5.54
N GLY A 241 2.81 -7.04 6.21
CA GLY A 241 3.12 -6.83 7.62
C GLY A 241 4.44 -6.09 7.79
N CYS A 242 4.53 -5.18 8.75
CA CYS A 242 5.76 -4.47 9.07
C CYS A 242 5.70 -3.83 10.45
N GLY A 243 6.86 -3.48 10.99
CA GLY A 243 6.96 -2.57 12.13
C GLY A 243 7.08 -1.12 11.68
N VAL A 244 6.30 -0.21 12.24
CA VAL A 244 6.32 1.24 11.94
C VAL A 244 6.80 2.03 13.15
N SER A 245 7.72 2.97 12.94
CA SER A 245 8.33 3.77 14.03
C SER A 245 7.31 4.64 14.75
N VAL A 246 7.24 4.50 16.09
CA VAL A 246 6.42 5.37 16.96
C VAL A 246 6.81 6.83 16.79
N ALA A 247 8.10 7.14 16.64
CA ALA A 247 8.59 8.50 16.46
C ALA A 247 8.11 9.10 15.15
N GLU A 248 8.27 8.36 14.03
CA GLU A 248 7.87 8.84 12.69
C GLU A 248 6.35 9.03 12.58
N ILE A 249 5.54 8.06 13.08
CA ILE A 249 4.08 8.23 13.13
C ILE A 249 3.72 9.48 13.96
N SER A 250 4.40 9.69 15.09
CA SER A 250 4.15 10.86 15.95
C SER A 250 4.48 12.17 15.25
N ASP A 251 5.56 12.23 14.47
CA ASP A 251 5.97 13.43 13.73
C ASP A 251 5.00 13.72 12.58
N ILE A 252 4.57 12.68 11.85
CA ILE A 252 3.54 12.78 10.82
C ILE A 252 2.22 13.28 11.43
N ALA A 253 1.78 12.69 12.55
CA ALA A 253 0.55 13.11 13.22
C ALA A 253 0.62 14.56 13.72
N ARG A 254 1.75 15.02 14.27
CA ARG A 254 1.94 16.44 14.67
C ARG A 254 1.88 17.39 13.49
N THR A 255 2.42 16.96 12.36
CA THR A 255 2.55 17.82 11.17
C THR A 255 1.23 17.95 10.42
N TYR A 256 0.51 16.84 10.24
CA TYR A 256 -0.62 16.75 9.32
C TYR A 256 -1.98 16.56 10.03
N ALA A 257 -1.99 16.15 11.30
CA ALA A 257 -3.18 15.82 12.06
C ALA A 257 -3.14 16.45 13.47
N GLU A 258 -2.96 17.77 13.57
CA GLU A 258 -2.69 18.48 14.84
C GLU A 258 -3.75 18.20 15.93
N SER A 259 -5.04 18.17 15.57
CA SER A 259 -6.14 17.91 16.51
C SER A 259 -6.14 16.45 16.99
N GLU A 260 -5.96 15.52 16.07
CA GLU A 260 -5.99 14.06 16.32
C GLU A 260 -4.68 13.57 16.95
N SER A 261 -3.58 14.28 16.72
CA SER A 261 -2.26 13.94 17.28
C SER A 261 -2.29 13.85 18.81
N ARG A 262 -3.11 14.67 19.46
CA ARG A 262 -3.29 14.67 20.92
C ARG A 262 -3.91 13.36 21.44
N ILE A 263 -4.62 12.63 20.59
CA ILE A 263 -5.22 11.34 20.90
C ILE A 263 -4.29 10.20 20.47
N ILE A 264 -3.79 10.27 19.23
CA ILE A 264 -3.01 9.19 18.60
C ILE A 264 -1.63 9.04 19.30
N ILE A 265 -0.89 10.13 19.47
CA ILE A 265 0.49 10.06 19.99
C ILE A 265 0.59 9.38 21.36
N PRO A 266 -0.27 9.66 22.37
CA PRO A 266 -0.22 8.96 23.64
C PRO A 266 -0.55 7.45 23.58
N LEU A 267 -1.24 6.99 22.51
CA LEU A 267 -1.60 5.58 22.34
C LEU A 267 -0.43 4.76 21.80
N LEU A 268 0.39 5.34 20.91
CA LEU A 268 1.44 4.61 20.19
C LEU A 268 2.42 3.88 21.11
N PRO A 269 2.99 4.47 22.19
CA PRO A 269 3.88 3.74 23.09
C PRO A 269 3.19 2.60 23.84
N ASN A 270 1.85 2.66 23.97
CA ASN A 270 1.09 1.62 24.66
C ASN A 270 0.79 0.40 23.78
N ILE A 271 0.95 0.51 22.46
CA ILE A 271 0.75 -0.58 21.51
C ILE A 271 2.05 -1.00 20.81
N ALA A 272 3.14 -0.30 21.06
CA ALA A 272 4.45 -0.67 20.53
C ALA A 272 4.90 -2.03 21.10
N ASP A 273 5.34 -2.92 20.21
CA ASP A 273 5.64 -4.33 20.48
C ASP A 273 6.96 -4.80 19.89
N LEU A 274 7.54 -4.05 18.95
CA LEU A 274 8.75 -4.42 18.25
C LEU A 274 9.94 -3.50 18.62
N ARG A 275 11.16 -4.03 18.51
CA ARG A 275 12.44 -3.36 18.83
C ARG A 275 12.48 -2.71 20.22
N PRO A 276 12.63 -3.50 21.31
CA PRO A 276 12.78 -2.95 22.64
C PRO A 276 14.04 -2.09 22.76
N GLY A 277 13.89 -0.89 23.31
CA GLY A 277 15.00 -0.03 23.67
C GLY A 277 15.69 -0.45 24.98
N SER A 278 16.73 0.27 25.37
CA SER A 278 17.47 0.00 26.60
C SER A 278 16.62 0.17 27.88
N ASP A 279 15.49 0.87 27.79
CA ASP A 279 14.52 1.07 28.88
C ASP A 279 13.38 0.02 28.86
N ASN A 280 13.49 -1.04 28.04
CA ASN A 280 12.48 -2.07 27.81
C ASN A 280 11.16 -1.54 27.25
N LYS A 281 11.17 -0.40 26.58
CA LYS A 281 10.02 0.08 25.80
C LYS A 281 10.26 -0.18 24.32
N CYS A 282 9.27 -0.70 23.65
CA CYS A 282 9.32 -0.88 22.22
C CYS A 282 9.18 0.46 21.50
N THR A 283 9.84 0.57 20.35
CA THR A 283 9.91 1.79 19.55
C THR A 283 9.19 1.67 18.23
N TYR A 284 8.70 0.47 17.89
CA TYR A 284 7.92 0.21 16.70
C TYR A 284 6.60 -0.48 17.06
N VAL A 285 5.59 -0.19 16.27
CA VAL A 285 4.26 -0.82 16.33
C VAL A 285 4.12 -1.76 15.16
N SER A 286 3.76 -3.01 15.40
CA SER A 286 3.41 -3.93 14.33
C SER A 286 2.11 -3.52 13.65
N ALA A 287 2.10 -3.53 12.33
CA ALA A 287 0.96 -3.20 11.50
C ALA A 287 0.81 -4.20 10.36
N VAL A 288 -0.42 -4.53 10.02
CA VAL A 288 -0.74 -5.39 8.88
C VAL A 288 -1.75 -4.69 7.98
N LEU A 289 -1.47 -4.70 6.69
CA LEU A 289 -2.35 -4.19 5.65
C LEU A 289 -2.87 -5.37 4.82
N GLU A 290 -4.17 -5.45 4.63
CA GLU A 290 -4.78 -6.33 3.64
C GLU A 290 -4.65 -5.69 2.27
N LEU A 291 -4.23 -6.47 1.29
CA LEU A 291 -3.94 -6.05 -0.07
C LEU A 291 -4.82 -6.80 -1.06
N LYS A 292 -5.32 -6.07 -2.07
CA LYS A 292 -5.90 -6.68 -3.26
C LYS A 292 -5.15 -6.17 -4.49
N GLY A 293 -4.60 -7.09 -5.24
CA GLY A 293 -3.84 -6.84 -6.45
C GLY A 293 -4.59 -7.28 -7.70
N ILE A 294 -4.20 -6.72 -8.81
CA ILE A 294 -4.67 -7.08 -10.15
C ILE A 294 -3.49 -7.10 -11.11
N ASP A 295 -3.65 -7.82 -12.21
CA ASP A 295 -2.64 -7.89 -13.25
C ASP A 295 -2.33 -6.53 -13.84
N ALA A 296 -1.07 -6.28 -14.05
CA ALA A 296 -0.51 -5.07 -14.62
C ALA A 296 0.74 -5.39 -15.44
N PHE A 297 1.36 -4.36 -16.00
CA PHE A 297 2.63 -4.45 -16.73
C PHE A 297 3.58 -3.37 -16.23
N VAL A 298 4.89 -3.64 -16.35
CA VAL A 298 5.95 -2.67 -16.10
C VAL A 298 6.62 -2.30 -17.42
N ALA A 299 6.69 -1.00 -17.71
CA ALA A 299 7.51 -0.46 -18.79
C ALA A 299 8.90 -0.09 -18.25
N ARG A 300 9.92 -0.42 -19.01
CA ARG A 300 11.32 -0.01 -18.76
C ARG A 300 11.95 0.58 -20.01
#